data_e1537dd4eb1decb8256960212ed1b7b7
#
_entry.id   e1537dd4eb1decb8256960212ed1b7b7
#
_cell.length_a   1.000
_cell.length_b   1.000
_cell.length_c   1.000
_cell.angle_alpha   90.00
_cell.angle_beta   90.00
_cell.angle_gamma   90.00
#
_symmetry.space_group_name_H-M   'P 1'
#
loop_
_entity.id
_entity.type
_entity.pdbx_description
1 polymer ?
#
loop_
_entity_poly.entity_id
_entity_poly.type
_entity_poly.pdbx_seq_one_letter_code
_entity_poly.pdbx_strand_id
1 'polypeptide(L)'
;TTLLYIKDMVKKTGATRIDDALKDKLDDVWKMMSAEEIRAGIKNTLDNLLDNSENKTKKIELLQKNVLNDQKVKKLKIKDWIEILDTILMDIYRYIDADSSEGQDILNLFFIAFNKYTGKADKNQAFTPDHITEFMCRITDVDRTKVVLDGTCGSGSFLVQAMVKEIADCRRDKTEKEAEELIRQV
;
A
#
# COMPACT_ATOMS: atom_id res chain seq x y z
N THR A 1 -5.31 1.04 -2.94
CA THR A 1 -6.49 1.82 -2.50
C THR A 1 -7.28 1.09 -1.43
N THR A 2 -7.81 -0.11 -1.72
CA THR A 2 -8.62 -0.91 -0.79
C THR A 2 -7.87 -1.27 0.50
N LEU A 3 -6.58 -1.61 0.41
CA LEU A 3 -5.73 -1.88 1.56
C LEU A 3 -5.68 -0.69 2.54
N LEU A 4 -5.58 0.54 2.02
CA LEU A 4 -5.58 1.76 2.84
C LEU A 4 -6.93 1.98 3.53
N TYR A 5 -8.03 1.66 2.85
CA TYR A 5 -9.37 1.68 3.45
C TYR A 5 -9.49 0.67 4.60
N ILE A 6 -9.00 -0.55 4.43
CA ILE A 6 -8.98 -1.57 5.48
C ILE A 6 -8.13 -1.10 6.66
N LYS A 7 -6.93 -0.56 6.41
CA LYS A 7 -6.07 0.01 7.46
C LYS A 7 -6.81 1.07 8.28
N ASP A 8 -7.52 1.97 7.61
CA ASP A 8 -8.33 3.02 8.27
C ASP A 8 -9.48 2.42 9.09
N MET A 9 -10.17 1.42 8.56
CA MET A 9 -11.25 0.72 9.25
C MET A 9 -10.73 -0.01 10.50
N VAL A 10 -9.63 -0.77 10.38
CA VAL A 10 -9.00 -1.46 11.52
C VAL A 10 -8.59 -0.46 12.59
N LYS A 11 -7.94 0.64 12.21
CA LYS A 11 -7.55 1.71 13.14
C LYS A 11 -8.75 2.27 13.92
N LYS A 12 -9.89 2.46 13.26
CA LYS A 12 -11.14 2.94 13.89
C LYS A 12 -11.72 1.95 14.90
N THR A 13 -11.47 0.65 14.75
CA THR A 13 -11.91 -0.35 15.74
C THR A 13 -11.06 -0.37 17.00
N GLY A 14 -9.87 0.23 16.98
CA GLY A 14 -8.89 0.15 18.06
C GLY A 14 -8.24 -1.23 18.21
N ALA A 15 -8.42 -2.13 17.24
CA ALA A 15 -7.86 -3.47 17.29
C ALA A 15 -6.34 -3.43 17.12
N THR A 16 -5.65 -4.16 17.98
CA THR A 16 -4.19 -4.35 17.94
C THR A 16 -3.78 -5.65 17.25
N ARG A 17 -4.74 -6.51 16.95
CA ARG A 17 -4.51 -7.81 16.33
C ARG A 17 -5.56 -8.08 15.25
N ILE A 18 -5.13 -8.71 14.17
CA ILE A 18 -6.00 -9.14 13.07
C ILE A 18 -6.32 -10.62 13.28
N ASP A 19 -7.55 -10.88 13.73
CA ASP A 19 -8.08 -12.21 14.00
C ASP A 19 -9.50 -12.36 13.46
N ASP A 20 -10.08 -13.54 13.63
CA ASP A 20 -11.42 -13.85 13.13
C ASP A 20 -12.50 -12.99 13.83
N ALA A 21 -12.29 -12.61 15.09
CA ALA A 21 -13.24 -11.76 15.81
C ALA A 21 -13.29 -10.33 15.21
N LEU A 22 -12.14 -9.79 14.82
CA LEU A 22 -12.08 -8.51 14.10
C LEU A 22 -12.72 -8.63 12.73
N LYS A 23 -12.47 -9.75 12.01
CA LYS A 23 -13.09 -10.03 10.72
C LYS A 23 -14.60 -10.01 10.83
N ASP A 24 -15.17 -10.78 11.74
CA ASP A 24 -16.62 -10.86 11.94
C ASP A 24 -17.23 -9.48 12.24
N LYS A 25 -16.57 -8.69 13.08
CA LYS A 25 -16.99 -7.32 13.40
C LYS A 25 -17.00 -6.40 12.17
N LEU A 26 -16.00 -6.49 11.31
CA LEU A 26 -15.92 -5.69 10.09
C LEU A 26 -16.92 -6.18 9.03
N ASP A 27 -17.11 -7.49 8.92
CA ASP A 27 -18.09 -8.11 8.05
C ASP A 27 -19.51 -7.61 8.37
N ASP A 28 -19.86 -7.53 9.65
CA ASP A 28 -21.17 -7.02 10.06
C ASP A 28 -21.38 -5.57 9.64
N VAL A 29 -20.33 -4.74 9.73
CA VAL A 29 -20.37 -3.36 9.24
C VAL A 29 -20.53 -3.32 7.71
N TRP A 30 -19.74 -4.11 6.97
CA TRP A 30 -19.78 -4.12 5.51
C TRP A 30 -21.10 -4.68 4.96
N LYS A 31 -21.70 -5.67 5.61
CA LYS A 31 -23.02 -6.22 5.25
C LYS A 31 -24.15 -5.20 5.37
N MET A 32 -23.99 -4.19 6.22
CA MET A 32 -24.96 -3.09 6.36
C MET A 32 -24.80 -1.99 5.30
N MET A 33 -23.68 -2.02 4.55
CA MET A 33 -23.36 -1.01 3.54
C MET A 33 -23.80 -1.46 2.14
N SER A 34 -24.03 -0.50 1.28
CA SER A 34 -24.15 -0.71 -0.16
C SER A 34 -22.75 -0.74 -0.83
N ALA A 35 -22.67 -1.31 -2.03
CA ALA A 35 -21.45 -1.26 -2.83
C ALA A 35 -20.98 0.18 -3.14
N GLU A 36 -21.91 1.12 -3.21
CA GLU A 36 -21.63 2.55 -3.42
C GLU A 36 -21.01 3.19 -2.18
N GLU A 37 -21.53 2.86 -0.99
CA GLU A 37 -20.98 3.35 0.28
C GLU A 37 -19.55 2.83 0.52
N ILE A 38 -19.24 1.58 0.17
CA ILE A 38 -17.89 1.04 0.24
C ILE A 38 -16.96 1.82 -0.72
N ARG A 39 -17.37 2.06 -1.96
CA ARG A 39 -16.57 2.85 -2.91
C ARG A 39 -16.36 4.29 -2.44
N ALA A 40 -17.40 4.90 -1.88
CA ALA A 40 -17.31 6.24 -1.28
C ALA A 40 -16.37 6.26 -0.08
N GLY A 41 -16.41 5.23 0.78
CA GLY A 41 -15.49 5.06 1.90
C GLY A 41 -14.02 4.96 1.45
N ILE A 42 -13.75 4.16 0.42
CA ILE A 42 -12.41 4.05 -0.17
C ILE A 42 -11.93 5.40 -0.71
N LYS A 43 -12.81 6.12 -1.43
CA LYS A 43 -12.49 7.46 -1.93
C LYS A 43 -12.18 8.43 -0.80
N ASN A 44 -13.02 8.49 0.22
CA ASN A 44 -12.84 9.40 1.35
C ASN A 44 -11.53 9.11 2.11
N THR A 45 -11.17 7.84 2.28
CA THR A 45 -9.88 7.46 2.88
C THR A 45 -8.71 7.98 2.04
N LEU A 46 -8.78 7.88 0.72
CA LEU A 46 -7.74 8.42 -0.17
C LEU A 46 -7.69 9.94 -0.12
N ASP A 47 -8.83 10.60 -0.12
CA ASP A 47 -8.91 12.07 -0.03
C ASP A 47 -8.24 12.58 1.26
N ASN A 48 -8.49 11.91 2.39
CA ASN A 48 -7.89 12.25 3.67
C ASN A 48 -6.37 11.97 3.73
N LEU A 49 -5.94 10.83 3.20
CA LEU A 49 -4.51 10.46 3.19
C LEU A 49 -3.67 11.38 2.29
N LEU A 50 -4.27 11.89 1.23
CA LEU A 50 -3.59 12.77 0.29
C LEU A 50 -3.78 14.26 0.60
N ASP A 51 -4.39 14.62 1.73
CA ASP A 51 -4.79 16.00 2.04
C ASP A 51 -3.61 16.98 2.03
N ASN A 52 -2.47 16.56 2.52
CA ASN A 52 -1.23 17.36 2.54
C ASN A 52 -0.26 17.03 1.40
N SER A 53 -0.70 16.26 0.39
CA SER A 53 0.17 15.82 -0.70
C SER A 53 0.24 16.85 -1.82
N GLU A 54 1.43 17.16 -2.30
CA GLU A 54 1.62 17.86 -3.57
C GLU A 54 0.91 17.09 -4.70
N ASN A 55 0.26 17.82 -5.60
CA ASN A 55 -0.50 17.24 -6.71
C ASN A 55 -1.66 16.31 -6.28
N LYS A 56 -2.26 16.55 -5.07
CA LYS A 56 -3.41 15.81 -4.55
C LYS A 56 -4.47 15.56 -5.64
N THR A 57 -4.91 16.61 -6.32
CA THR A 57 -5.95 16.54 -7.35
C THR A 57 -5.61 15.55 -8.46
N LYS A 58 -4.38 15.61 -9.00
CA LYS A 58 -3.93 14.69 -10.05
C LYS A 58 -3.87 13.24 -9.57
N LYS A 59 -3.39 13.00 -8.34
CA LYS A 59 -3.30 11.65 -7.75
C LYS A 59 -4.70 11.06 -7.56
N ILE A 60 -5.64 11.84 -7.04
CA ILE A 60 -7.02 11.43 -6.83
C ILE A 60 -7.72 11.17 -8.17
N GLU A 61 -7.59 12.06 -9.16
CA GLU A 61 -8.16 11.87 -10.50
C GLU A 61 -7.66 10.58 -11.16
N LEU A 62 -6.37 10.29 -11.06
CA LEU A 62 -5.77 9.07 -11.60
C LEU A 62 -6.35 7.81 -10.95
N LEU A 63 -6.45 7.78 -9.62
CA LEU A 63 -7.00 6.67 -8.86
C LEU A 63 -8.51 6.52 -9.11
N GLN A 64 -9.24 7.61 -9.20
CA GLN A 64 -10.68 7.58 -9.53
C GLN A 64 -10.91 7.06 -10.94
N LYS A 65 -10.16 7.57 -11.94
CA LYS A 65 -10.34 7.18 -13.34
C LYS A 65 -9.99 5.71 -13.57
N ASN A 66 -8.87 5.25 -13.03
CA ASN A 66 -8.31 3.94 -13.37
C ASN A 66 -8.80 2.82 -12.44
N VAL A 67 -9.34 3.15 -11.26
CA VAL A 67 -9.77 2.16 -10.27
C VAL A 67 -11.25 2.33 -9.93
N LEU A 68 -11.61 3.38 -9.19
CA LEU A 68 -12.95 3.51 -8.62
C LEU A 68 -14.05 3.72 -9.67
N ASN A 69 -13.73 4.36 -10.80
CA ASN A 69 -14.64 4.62 -11.90
C ASN A 69 -14.58 3.58 -13.03
N ASP A 70 -13.73 2.55 -12.89
CA ASP A 70 -13.70 1.45 -13.85
C ASP A 70 -15.07 0.76 -13.93
N GLN A 71 -15.48 0.41 -15.15
CA GLN A 71 -16.82 -0.17 -15.40
C GLN A 71 -17.00 -1.53 -14.72
N LYS A 72 -15.93 -2.31 -14.56
CA LYS A 72 -15.98 -3.60 -13.86
C LYS A 72 -16.14 -3.37 -12.36
N VAL A 73 -15.42 -2.40 -11.79
CA VAL A 73 -15.51 -2.04 -10.36
C VAL A 73 -16.90 -1.48 -10.02
N LYS A 74 -17.50 -0.68 -10.91
CA LYS A 74 -18.88 -0.17 -10.74
C LYS A 74 -19.95 -1.26 -10.75
N LYS A 75 -19.69 -2.38 -11.40
CA LYS A 75 -20.61 -3.52 -11.49
C LYS A 75 -20.49 -4.49 -10.32
N LEU A 76 -19.49 -4.36 -9.46
CA LEU A 76 -19.33 -5.21 -8.28
C LEU A 76 -20.52 -5.04 -7.33
N LYS A 77 -21.10 -6.16 -6.94
CA LYS A 77 -22.15 -6.23 -5.93
C LYS A 77 -21.54 -6.19 -4.53
N ILE A 78 -22.35 -5.95 -3.53
CA ILE A 78 -21.91 -5.94 -2.12
C ILE A 78 -21.21 -7.25 -1.73
N LYS A 79 -21.68 -8.39 -2.20
CA LYS A 79 -21.07 -9.69 -1.94
C LYS A 79 -19.63 -9.77 -2.48
N ASP A 80 -19.41 -9.26 -3.69
CA ASP A 80 -18.09 -9.26 -4.32
C ASP A 80 -17.12 -8.34 -3.54
N TRP A 81 -17.65 -7.20 -3.05
CA TRP A 81 -16.87 -6.29 -2.21
C TRP A 81 -16.46 -6.91 -0.87
N ILE A 82 -17.39 -7.60 -0.20
CA ILE A 82 -17.08 -8.28 1.07
C ILE A 82 -15.99 -9.31 0.86
N GLU A 83 -16.10 -10.16 -0.17
CA GLU A 83 -15.08 -11.16 -0.50
C GLU A 83 -13.69 -10.53 -0.75
N ILE A 84 -13.64 -9.42 -1.50
CA ILE A 84 -12.40 -8.67 -1.74
C ILE A 84 -11.83 -8.10 -0.43
N LEU A 85 -12.67 -7.51 0.41
CA LEU A 85 -12.26 -6.88 1.66
C LEU A 85 -11.74 -7.93 2.65
N ASP A 86 -12.41 -9.06 2.76
CA ASP A 86 -12.00 -10.20 3.58
C ASP A 86 -10.65 -10.75 3.15
N THR A 87 -10.50 -11.02 1.86
CA THR A 87 -9.24 -11.51 1.29
C THR A 87 -8.09 -10.54 1.59
N ILE A 88 -8.31 -9.24 1.40
CA ILE A 88 -7.27 -8.25 1.68
C ILE A 88 -6.99 -8.15 3.19
N LEU A 89 -8.00 -8.23 4.04
CA LEU A 89 -7.83 -8.19 5.50
C LEU A 89 -7.05 -9.40 6.02
N MET A 90 -7.47 -10.61 5.65
CA MET A 90 -6.98 -11.85 6.25
C MET A 90 -5.75 -12.42 5.55
N ASP A 91 -5.64 -12.26 4.22
CA ASP A 91 -4.58 -12.89 3.43
C ASP A 91 -3.45 -11.90 3.05
N ILE A 92 -3.68 -10.58 3.23
CA ILE A 92 -2.67 -9.57 2.92
C ILE A 92 -2.36 -8.73 4.16
N TYR A 93 -3.35 -7.97 4.67
CA TYR A 93 -3.11 -6.98 5.73
C TYR A 93 -2.65 -7.62 7.04
N ARG A 94 -3.14 -8.80 7.37
CA ARG A 94 -2.72 -9.58 8.54
C ARG A 94 -1.21 -9.85 8.60
N TYR A 95 -0.56 -9.95 7.44
CA TYR A 95 0.87 -10.27 7.31
C TYR A 95 1.74 -9.04 7.07
N ILE A 96 1.15 -7.84 7.03
CA ILE A 96 1.90 -6.59 6.95
C ILE A 96 2.38 -6.24 8.35
N ASP A 97 3.67 -6.37 8.58
CA ASP A 97 4.32 -5.88 9.78
C ASP A 97 4.61 -4.39 9.63
N ALA A 98 3.80 -3.57 10.30
CA ALA A 98 3.97 -2.11 10.26
C ALA A 98 5.23 -1.65 11.00
N ASP A 99 5.77 -2.50 11.88
CA ASP A 99 6.96 -2.19 12.69
C ASP A 99 8.25 -2.78 12.09
N SER A 100 8.14 -3.51 10.97
CA SER A 100 9.30 -4.08 10.28
C SER A 100 10.21 -2.97 9.78
N SER A 101 11.46 -2.99 10.23
CA SER A 101 12.52 -2.11 9.72
C SER A 101 13.01 -2.51 8.33
N GLU A 102 12.63 -3.69 7.84
CA GLU A 102 13.10 -4.24 6.57
C GLU A 102 12.29 -3.73 5.37
N GLY A 103 11.13 -3.12 5.61
CA GLY A 103 10.22 -2.66 4.57
C GLY A 103 9.73 -3.81 3.67
N GLN A 104 8.45 -3.79 3.34
CA GLN A 104 7.87 -4.81 2.47
C GLN A 104 7.33 -4.15 1.20
N ASP A 105 7.93 -4.48 0.05
CA ASP A 105 7.37 -4.10 -1.25
C ASP A 105 6.21 -5.04 -1.62
N ILE A 106 5.08 -4.86 -0.90
CA ILE A 106 3.89 -5.68 -1.08
C ILE A 106 3.33 -5.57 -2.50
N LEU A 107 3.46 -4.42 -3.14
CA LEU A 107 3.01 -4.24 -4.53
C LEU A 107 3.85 -5.09 -5.47
N ASN A 108 5.15 -5.15 -5.29
CA ASN A 108 6.03 -5.99 -6.11
C ASN A 108 5.73 -7.47 -5.90
N LEU A 109 5.59 -7.90 -4.64
CA LEU A 109 5.19 -9.29 -4.32
C LEU A 109 3.85 -9.66 -4.94
N PHE A 110 2.86 -8.76 -4.86
CA PHE A 110 1.56 -8.95 -5.49
C PHE A 110 1.68 -9.06 -7.01
N PHE A 111 2.46 -8.18 -7.67
CA PHE A 111 2.67 -8.22 -9.12
C PHE A 111 3.36 -9.51 -9.56
N ILE A 112 4.38 -9.95 -8.84
CA ILE A 112 5.08 -11.21 -9.13
C ILE A 112 4.12 -12.40 -9.04
N ALA A 113 3.35 -12.47 -7.95
CA ALA A 113 2.37 -13.53 -7.76
C ALA A 113 1.27 -13.48 -8.83
N PHE A 114 0.70 -12.30 -9.09
CA PHE A 114 -0.36 -12.12 -10.08
C PHE A 114 0.09 -12.52 -11.49
N ASN A 115 1.26 -12.10 -11.92
CA ASN A 115 1.81 -12.45 -13.24
C ASN A 115 2.06 -13.96 -13.39
N LYS A 116 2.51 -14.62 -12.31
CA LYS A 116 2.68 -16.07 -12.28
C LYS A 116 1.36 -16.81 -12.52
N TYR A 117 0.25 -16.31 -11.95
CA TYR A 117 -1.05 -17.00 -12.05
C TYR A 117 -1.83 -16.65 -13.32
N THR A 118 -1.69 -15.43 -13.84
CA THR A 118 -2.48 -15.00 -15.01
C THR A 118 -1.90 -15.48 -16.33
N GLY A 119 -0.69 -16.01 -16.36
CA GLY A 119 -0.01 -16.44 -17.58
C GLY A 119 0.20 -15.31 -18.61
N LYS A 120 -0.15 -14.09 -18.26
CA LYS A 120 -0.02 -12.87 -19.07
C LYS A 120 1.26 -12.09 -18.80
N ALA A 121 2.21 -12.71 -18.09
CA ALA A 121 3.52 -12.10 -17.99
C ALA A 121 4.04 -11.89 -19.42
N ASP A 122 4.12 -10.65 -19.82
CA ASP A 122 4.91 -10.30 -20.99
C ASP A 122 6.28 -10.92 -20.74
N LYS A 123 6.66 -11.90 -21.55
CA LYS A 123 7.86 -12.72 -21.35
C LYS A 123 9.14 -11.88 -21.25
N ASN A 124 9.02 -10.57 -21.54
CA ASN A 124 10.09 -9.59 -21.56
C ASN A 124 10.10 -8.64 -20.35
N GLN A 125 9.11 -8.70 -19.43
CA GLN A 125 9.09 -7.84 -18.25
C GLN A 125 9.68 -8.60 -17.06
N ALA A 126 10.97 -8.43 -16.82
CA ALA A 126 11.66 -8.97 -15.65
C ALA A 126 11.56 -7.96 -14.49
N PHE A 127 11.13 -8.44 -13.35
CA PHE A 127 11.22 -7.68 -12.09
C PHE A 127 12.60 -7.93 -11.47
N THR A 128 13.23 -6.87 -11.01
CA THR A 128 14.50 -6.99 -10.30
C THR A 128 14.25 -7.61 -8.93
N PRO A 129 14.93 -8.71 -8.56
CA PRO A 129 14.78 -9.33 -7.25
C PRO A 129 15.18 -8.38 -6.11
N ASP A 130 14.49 -8.47 -4.97
CA ASP A 130 14.66 -7.56 -3.82
C ASP A 130 16.11 -7.53 -3.29
N HIS A 131 16.80 -8.67 -3.25
CA HIS A 131 18.20 -8.72 -2.81
C HIS A 131 19.16 -7.95 -3.75
N ILE A 132 18.81 -7.80 -5.03
CA ILE A 132 19.59 -6.98 -5.97
C ILE A 132 19.30 -5.50 -5.74
N THR A 133 18.04 -5.11 -5.57
CA THR A 133 17.67 -3.72 -5.31
C THR A 133 18.25 -3.24 -3.98
N GLU A 134 18.19 -4.08 -2.95
CA GLU A 134 18.82 -3.81 -1.65
C GLU A 134 20.34 -3.65 -1.76
N PHE A 135 21.01 -4.60 -2.45
CA PHE A 135 22.45 -4.55 -2.67
C PHE A 135 22.85 -3.24 -3.38
N MET A 136 22.15 -2.86 -4.44
CA MET A 136 22.43 -1.64 -5.18
C MET A 136 22.22 -0.38 -4.34
N CYS A 137 21.16 -0.32 -3.53
CA CYS A 137 20.96 0.78 -2.58
C CYS A 137 22.05 0.85 -1.51
N ARG A 138 22.63 -0.29 -1.12
CA ARG A 138 23.76 -0.33 -0.17
C ARG A 138 25.05 0.19 -0.78
N ILE A 139 25.41 -0.22 -1.99
CA ILE A 139 26.68 0.20 -2.62
C ILE A 139 26.63 1.66 -3.10
N THR A 140 25.46 2.21 -3.37
CA THR A 140 25.28 3.63 -3.70
C THR A 140 25.16 4.53 -2.48
N ASP A 141 25.24 3.95 -1.29
CA ASP A 141 25.21 4.65 -0.01
C ASP A 141 24.03 5.60 0.14
N VAL A 142 22.82 5.10 -0.21
CA VAL A 142 21.57 5.85 -0.05
C VAL A 142 21.30 6.09 1.44
N ASP A 143 21.06 7.33 1.81
CA ASP A 143 20.67 7.77 3.14
C ASP A 143 19.67 8.95 3.04
N ARG A 144 19.11 9.40 4.15
CA ARG A 144 18.12 10.48 4.24
C ARG A 144 18.56 11.83 3.65
N THR A 145 19.84 12.01 3.34
CA THR A 145 20.38 13.25 2.77
C THR A 145 20.43 13.21 1.23
N LYS A 146 20.10 12.08 0.64
CA LYS A 146 20.20 11.85 -0.81
C LYS A 146 18.85 12.10 -1.48
N VAL A 147 18.92 12.53 -2.73
CA VAL A 147 17.76 12.57 -3.62
C VAL A 147 17.92 11.45 -4.65
N VAL A 148 16.99 10.51 -4.66
CA VAL A 148 17.04 9.34 -5.53
C VAL A 148 16.16 9.55 -6.75
N LEU A 149 16.74 9.39 -7.94
CA LEU A 149 16.03 9.41 -9.21
C LEU A 149 16.20 8.07 -9.93
N ASP A 150 15.09 7.41 -10.24
CA ASP A 150 15.04 6.25 -11.11
C ASP A 150 14.28 6.59 -12.40
N GLY A 151 15.00 6.86 -13.49
CA GLY A 151 14.42 7.20 -14.80
C GLY A 151 13.75 6.02 -15.50
N THR A 152 13.91 4.80 -14.98
CA THR A 152 13.39 3.55 -15.55
C THR A 152 12.67 2.70 -14.51
N CYS A 153 12.03 3.35 -13.55
CA CYS A 153 11.57 2.78 -12.29
C CYS A 153 10.70 1.51 -12.39
N GLY A 154 10.06 1.25 -13.52
CA GLY A 154 9.15 0.10 -13.66
C GLY A 154 8.09 0.06 -12.59
N SER A 155 8.12 -0.97 -11.71
CA SER A 155 7.24 -1.08 -10.53
C SER A 155 7.65 -0.18 -9.36
N GLY A 156 8.81 0.47 -9.42
CA GLY A 156 9.35 1.31 -8.37
C GLY A 156 10.15 0.57 -7.30
N SER A 157 10.55 -0.68 -7.53
CA SER A 157 11.24 -1.50 -6.51
C SER A 157 12.51 -0.86 -5.97
N PHE A 158 13.32 -0.19 -6.82
CA PHE A 158 14.50 0.55 -6.36
C PHE A 158 14.11 1.76 -5.50
N LEU A 159 13.07 2.51 -5.88
CA LEU A 159 12.60 3.66 -5.13
C LEU A 159 12.04 3.24 -3.78
N VAL A 160 11.31 2.12 -3.71
CA VAL A 160 10.82 1.56 -2.44
C VAL A 160 11.98 1.18 -1.54
N GLN A 161 13.01 0.50 -2.04
CA GLN A 161 14.19 0.13 -1.26
C GLN A 161 15.00 1.35 -0.81
N ALA A 162 15.14 2.36 -1.65
CA ALA A 162 15.77 3.62 -1.27
C ALA A 162 15.01 4.30 -0.13
N MET A 163 13.70 4.46 -0.27
CA MET A 163 12.83 5.02 0.77
C MET A 163 12.92 4.24 2.10
N VAL A 164 12.93 2.92 2.06
CA VAL A 164 13.09 2.08 3.25
C VAL A 164 14.42 2.37 3.95
N LYS A 165 15.53 2.49 3.21
CA LYS A 165 16.84 2.85 3.77
C LYS A 165 16.86 4.25 4.37
N GLU A 166 16.28 5.23 3.69
CA GLU A 166 16.17 6.60 4.17
C GLU A 166 15.35 6.69 5.46
N ILE A 167 14.21 5.98 5.53
CA ILE A 167 13.39 5.85 6.74
C ILE A 167 14.17 5.19 7.88
N ALA A 168 14.89 4.11 7.59
CA ALA A 168 15.73 3.43 8.60
C ALA A 168 16.83 4.36 9.12
N ASP A 169 17.43 5.17 8.26
CA ASP A 169 18.42 6.17 8.65
C ASP A 169 17.80 7.32 9.49
N CYS A 170 16.58 7.75 9.18
CA CYS A 170 15.84 8.72 10.00
C CYS A 170 15.58 8.21 11.42
N ARG A 171 15.41 6.90 11.61
CA ARG A 171 15.17 6.27 12.92
C ARG A 171 16.45 6.00 13.71
N ARG A 172 17.63 6.05 13.06
CA ARG A 172 18.90 5.75 13.72
C ARG A 172 19.23 6.83 14.77
N ASP A 173 19.44 6.39 16.01
CA ASP A 173 19.85 7.23 17.14
C ASP A 173 18.91 8.42 17.41
N LYS A 174 17.62 8.32 17.07
CA LYS A 174 16.61 9.34 17.26
C LYS A 174 15.45 8.88 18.14
N THR A 175 14.80 9.82 18.80
CA THR A 175 13.51 9.56 19.44
C THR A 175 12.43 9.39 18.35
N GLU A 176 11.34 8.69 18.69
CA GLU A 176 10.23 8.44 17.75
C GLU A 176 9.69 9.72 17.12
N LYS A 177 9.54 10.78 17.92
CA LYS A 177 9.05 12.08 17.44
C LYS A 177 10.00 12.76 16.46
N GLU A 178 11.32 12.74 16.75
CA GLU A 178 12.34 13.31 15.84
C GLU A 178 12.42 12.50 14.55
N ALA A 179 12.31 11.17 14.63
CA ALA A 179 12.29 10.30 13.46
C ALA A 179 11.08 10.59 12.56
N GLU A 180 9.88 10.75 13.13
CA GLU A 180 8.68 11.10 12.37
C GLU A 180 8.80 12.43 11.62
N GLU A 181 9.40 13.44 12.23
CA GLU A 181 9.64 14.73 11.57
C GLU A 181 10.59 14.60 10.38
N LEU A 182 11.64 13.79 10.51
CA LEU A 182 12.59 13.52 9.42
C LEU A 182 11.95 12.69 8.31
N ILE A 183 11.17 11.66 8.65
CA ILE A 183 10.49 10.78 7.68
C ILE A 183 9.49 11.55 6.80
N ARG A 184 8.90 12.63 7.33
CA ARG A 184 8.00 13.47 6.51
C ARG A 184 8.72 14.28 5.43
N GLN A 185 10.04 14.36 5.49
CA GLN A 185 10.88 15.09 4.52
C GLN A 185 11.46 14.16 3.44
N VAL A 186 11.43 12.86 3.66
CA VAL A 186 11.79 11.79 2.71
C VAL A 186 10.58 11.47 1.81
#